data_f9c4bed9dfd69ad0a0e6160306709fdc
#
_entry.id   f9c4bed9dfd69ad0a0e6160306709fdc
#
_cell.length_a   1.000
_cell.length_b   1.000
_cell.length_c   1.000
_cell.angle_alpha   90.00
_cell.angle_beta   90.00
_cell.angle_gamma   90.00
#
_symmetry.space_group_name_H-M   'P 1'
#
loop_
_entity.id
_entity.type
_entity.pdbx_description
1 polymer ?
#
loop_
_entity_poly.entity_id
_entity_poly.type
_entity_poly.pdbx_seq_one_letter_code
_entity_poly.pdbx_strand_id
1 'polypeptide(L)'
;MAKKPTFNDILRAAINDVVDHGFDKAERMEKWMEKLRLAAMESLPSESQMEQWLRDGLVSRYKKLVDGGEIARINPGVSTFTLRNLAPKMHDELTKRIMASAQLIKLNRKKSIDATLQRFAGWMSSVPAGGTEQTKKRETKAEVGKALSSLPYEERRVLIDQSHKLVGSINEVVAESGGAIAGTWHSLWRMSGYNYREDHKERDEQVFLIRDSWAHKAGLVKPGKMGFYGDTEKVAELPFCSCYMRWIFALRSLPPEMLTAKGKAALADARAKLAG
;
A
#
# COMPACT_ATOMS: atom_id res chain seq x y z
N MET A 1 16.22 32.38 23.48
CA MET A 1 14.90 31.75 23.60
C MET A 1 15.08 30.31 24.10
N ALA A 2 14.41 29.89 25.17
CA ALA A 2 14.48 28.51 25.65
C ALA A 2 13.87 27.56 24.60
N LYS A 3 14.57 26.46 24.31
CA LYS A 3 14.11 25.46 23.34
C LYS A 3 12.83 24.82 23.87
N LYS A 4 11.76 24.78 23.07
CA LYS A 4 10.51 24.11 23.43
C LYS A 4 10.79 22.63 23.77
N PRO A 5 10.26 22.07 24.87
CA PRO A 5 10.50 20.69 25.24
C PRO A 5 9.94 19.73 24.19
N THR A 6 10.73 18.73 23.83
CA THR A 6 10.33 17.68 22.89
C THR A 6 9.39 16.67 23.55
N PHE A 7 8.68 15.84 22.74
CA PHE A 7 7.91 14.71 23.28
C PHE A 7 8.75 13.85 24.24
N ASN A 8 10.00 13.59 23.88
CA ASN A 8 10.92 12.80 24.71
C ASN A 8 11.26 13.45 26.05
N ASP A 9 11.28 14.78 26.13
CA ASP A 9 11.53 15.51 27.36
C ASP A 9 10.29 15.49 28.26
N ILE A 10 9.10 15.66 27.68
CA ILE A 10 7.83 15.54 28.40
C ILE A 10 7.61 14.12 28.91
N LEU A 11 7.89 13.09 28.10
CA LEU A 11 7.79 11.69 28.53
C LEU A 11 8.76 11.36 29.68
N ARG A 12 9.99 11.88 29.60
CA ARG A 12 10.98 11.74 30.70
C ARG A 12 10.49 12.39 32.00
N ALA A 13 9.95 13.61 31.89
CA ALA A 13 9.39 14.33 33.04
C ALA A 13 8.21 13.58 33.68
N ALA A 14 7.31 13.04 32.83
CA ALA A 14 6.17 12.23 33.26
C ALA A 14 6.62 10.96 34.00
N ILE A 15 7.60 10.23 33.44
CA ILE A 15 8.16 9.02 34.06
C ILE A 15 8.82 9.36 35.42
N ASN A 16 9.58 10.45 35.49
CA ASN A 16 10.20 10.86 36.75
C ASN A 16 9.15 11.20 37.81
N ASP A 17 8.13 11.99 37.47
CA ASP A 17 7.05 12.35 38.39
C ASP A 17 6.32 11.11 38.95
N VAL A 18 6.04 10.12 38.05
CA VAL A 18 5.39 8.86 38.47
C VAL A 18 6.31 7.99 39.33
N VAL A 19 7.62 7.95 39.06
CA VAL A 19 8.59 7.22 39.88
C VAL A 19 8.70 7.84 41.29
N ASP A 20 8.66 9.17 41.35
CA ASP A 20 8.83 9.88 42.59
C ASP A 20 7.56 9.90 43.49
N HIS A 21 6.36 9.86 42.87
CA HIS A 21 5.09 10.02 43.61
C HIS A 21 4.13 8.83 43.47
N GLY A 22 4.33 7.97 42.46
CA GLY A 22 3.44 6.86 42.15
C GLY A 22 2.10 7.28 41.55
N PHE A 23 1.19 6.30 41.48
CA PHE A 23 -0.22 6.54 41.09
C PHE A 23 -1.04 6.81 42.35
N ASP A 24 -1.22 8.09 42.67
CA ASP A 24 -1.95 8.55 43.85
C ASP A 24 -3.33 9.16 43.52
N LYS A 25 -3.49 9.76 42.32
CA LYS A 25 -4.70 10.49 41.92
C LYS A 25 -4.94 10.38 40.43
N ALA A 26 -6.22 10.24 40.03
CA ALA A 26 -6.65 10.19 38.62
C ALA A 26 -6.27 11.47 37.88
N GLU A 27 -6.41 12.65 38.53
CA GLU A 27 -6.09 13.95 37.91
C GLU A 27 -4.61 14.06 37.52
N ARG A 28 -3.69 13.38 38.25
CA ARG A 28 -2.27 13.33 37.86
C ARG A 28 -2.08 12.56 36.55
N MET A 29 -2.78 11.43 36.37
CA MET A 29 -2.77 10.65 35.14
C MET A 29 -3.32 11.46 33.99
N GLU A 30 -4.50 12.06 34.15
CA GLU A 30 -5.16 12.87 33.11
C GLU A 30 -4.26 14.04 32.68
N LYS A 31 -3.65 14.75 33.61
CA LYS A 31 -2.71 15.85 33.31
C LYS A 31 -1.51 15.39 32.49
N TRP A 32 -0.90 14.24 32.80
CA TRP A 32 0.21 13.71 32.03
C TRP A 32 -0.23 13.17 30.68
N MET A 33 -1.39 12.51 30.61
CA MET A 33 -1.98 12.04 29.37
C MET A 33 -2.22 13.19 28.38
N GLU A 34 -2.79 14.30 28.85
CA GLU A 34 -3.02 15.49 28.02
C GLU A 34 -1.70 16.12 27.54
N LYS A 35 -0.74 16.33 28.44
CA LYS A 35 0.58 16.85 28.07
C LYS A 35 1.32 15.98 27.06
N LEU A 36 1.27 14.66 27.24
CA LEU A 36 1.88 13.70 26.33
C LEU A 36 1.17 13.68 24.97
N ARG A 37 -0.16 13.79 24.96
CA ARG A 37 -0.96 13.89 23.72
C ARG A 37 -0.56 15.12 22.92
N LEU A 38 -0.55 16.29 23.54
CA LEU A 38 -0.16 17.54 22.89
C LEU A 38 1.28 17.48 22.36
N ALA A 39 2.22 17.03 23.18
CA ALA A 39 3.62 16.90 22.80
C ALA A 39 3.83 15.88 21.65
N ALA A 40 3.07 14.78 21.64
CA ALA A 40 3.11 13.82 20.56
C ALA A 40 2.61 14.43 19.25
N MET A 41 1.46 15.12 19.29
CA MET A 41 0.91 15.82 18.11
C MET A 41 1.90 16.86 17.56
N GLU A 42 2.49 17.69 18.43
CA GLU A 42 3.45 18.71 18.05
C GLU A 42 4.79 18.16 17.54
N SER A 43 5.15 16.92 17.89
CA SER A 43 6.36 16.26 17.41
C SER A 43 6.25 15.75 15.96
N LEU A 44 5.03 15.67 15.43
CA LEU A 44 4.77 15.20 14.09
C LEU A 44 4.79 16.36 13.08
N PRO A 45 5.18 16.11 11.82
CA PRO A 45 4.98 17.08 10.75
C PRO A 45 3.50 17.49 10.65
N SER A 46 3.25 18.75 10.28
CA SER A 46 1.87 19.21 10.07
C SER A 46 1.14 18.38 9.02
N GLU A 47 -0.19 18.41 9.01
CA GLU A 47 -0.97 17.71 8.00
C GLU A 47 -0.61 18.17 6.58
N SER A 48 -0.42 19.48 6.37
CA SER A 48 -0.03 20.02 5.07
C SER A 48 1.35 19.55 4.61
N GLN A 49 2.33 19.49 5.52
CA GLN A 49 3.66 18.94 5.21
C GLN A 49 3.59 17.45 4.85
N MET A 50 2.79 16.68 5.57
CA MET A 50 2.59 15.26 5.30
C MET A 50 1.88 15.05 3.95
N GLU A 51 0.83 15.79 3.67
CA GLU A 51 0.09 15.71 2.40
C GLU A 51 0.98 16.11 1.21
N GLN A 52 1.81 17.14 1.37
CA GLN A 52 2.77 17.54 0.35
C GLN A 52 3.80 16.44 0.09
N TRP A 53 4.39 15.88 1.13
CA TRP A 53 5.35 14.77 0.99
C TRP A 53 4.76 13.55 0.29
N LEU A 54 3.52 13.16 0.63
CA LEU A 54 2.80 12.08 -0.05
C LEU A 54 2.54 12.39 -1.52
N ARG A 55 2.05 13.60 -1.78
CA ARG A 55 1.79 14.08 -3.14
C ARG A 55 3.05 14.01 -3.98
N ASP A 56 4.17 14.55 -3.48
CA ASP A 56 5.43 14.56 -4.19
C ASP A 56 5.92 13.16 -4.52
N GLY A 57 5.83 12.23 -3.58
CA GLY A 57 6.19 10.83 -3.77
C GLY A 57 5.33 10.13 -4.83
N LEU A 58 4.01 10.26 -4.74
CA LEU A 58 3.09 9.62 -5.69
C LEU A 58 3.10 10.27 -7.07
N VAL A 59 3.21 11.60 -7.14
CA VAL A 59 3.38 12.34 -8.41
C VAL A 59 4.69 11.96 -9.08
N SER A 60 5.79 11.84 -8.33
CA SER A 60 7.06 11.37 -8.87
C SER A 60 6.95 9.97 -9.47
N ARG A 61 6.25 9.04 -8.79
CA ARG A 61 6.00 7.69 -9.30
C ARG A 61 5.12 7.70 -10.55
N TYR A 62 4.06 8.52 -10.55
CA TYR A 62 3.17 8.70 -11.70
C TYR A 62 3.94 9.21 -12.93
N LYS A 63 4.72 10.27 -12.76
CA LYS A 63 5.55 10.84 -13.85
C LYS A 63 6.48 9.79 -14.44
N LYS A 64 7.18 9.01 -13.61
CA LYS A 64 8.04 7.93 -14.09
C LYS A 64 7.26 6.87 -14.86
N LEU A 65 6.06 6.51 -14.37
CA LEU A 65 5.22 5.48 -14.98
C LEU A 65 4.63 5.94 -16.32
N VAL A 66 4.03 7.11 -16.35
CA VAL A 66 3.25 7.62 -17.50
C VAL A 66 4.11 8.47 -18.42
N ASP A 67 4.68 9.57 -17.93
CA ASP A 67 5.47 10.51 -18.73
C ASP A 67 6.82 9.91 -19.15
N GLY A 68 7.44 9.10 -18.27
CA GLY A 68 8.67 8.35 -18.55
C GLY A 68 8.48 7.12 -19.42
N GLY A 69 7.26 6.84 -19.88
CA GLY A 69 6.94 5.76 -20.81
C GLY A 69 7.06 4.34 -20.25
N GLU A 70 7.16 4.18 -18.92
CA GLU A 70 7.22 2.85 -18.29
C GLU A 70 5.95 2.06 -18.59
N ILE A 71 4.77 2.68 -18.56
CA ILE A 71 3.48 2.04 -18.84
C ILE A 71 3.39 1.51 -20.28
N ALA A 72 3.97 2.19 -21.26
CA ALA A 72 4.04 1.74 -22.63
C ALA A 72 4.93 0.50 -22.78
N ARG A 73 6.06 0.45 -22.05
CA ARG A 73 6.96 -0.71 -22.02
C ARG A 73 6.33 -1.93 -21.36
N ILE A 74 5.51 -1.72 -20.34
CA ILE A 74 4.77 -2.80 -19.67
C ILE A 74 3.65 -3.35 -20.56
N ASN A 75 3.04 -2.49 -21.40
CA ASN A 75 1.91 -2.82 -22.27
C ASN A 75 2.24 -2.59 -23.76
N PRO A 76 3.15 -3.35 -24.37
CA PRO A 76 3.59 -3.13 -25.75
C PRO A 76 2.47 -3.35 -26.80
N GLY A 77 1.37 -4.00 -26.40
CA GLY A 77 0.19 -4.20 -27.26
C GLY A 77 -0.75 -2.99 -27.33
N VAL A 78 -0.51 -1.93 -26.54
CA VAL A 78 -1.37 -0.74 -26.49
C VAL A 78 -0.70 0.43 -27.20
N SER A 79 -1.43 1.07 -28.13
CA SER A 79 -0.89 2.20 -28.89
C SER A 79 -0.65 3.43 -28.00
N THR A 80 0.34 4.25 -28.39
CA THR A 80 0.61 5.54 -27.71
C THR A 80 -0.58 6.49 -27.78
N PHE A 81 -1.38 6.42 -28.84
CA PHE A 81 -2.62 7.18 -28.97
C PHE A 81 -3.63 6.78 -27.88
N THR A 82 -3.84 5.47 -27.67
CA THR A 82 -4.72 4.95 -26.62
C THR A 82 -4.22 5.41 -25.24
N LEU A 83 -2.92 5.29 -24.97
CA LEU A 83 -2.35 5.74 -23.70
C LEU A 83 -2.57 7.23 -23.43
N ARG A 84 -2.42 8.09 -24.45
CA ARG A 84 -2.71 9.53 -24.33
C ARG A 84 -4.17 9.81 -24.00
N ASN A 85 -5.10 9.10 -24.63
CA ASN A 85 -6.53 9.25 -24.37
C ASN A 85 -6.92 8.76 -22.95
N LEU A 86 -6.12 7.90 -22.36
CA LEU A 86 -6.33 7.40 -20.98
C LEU A 86 -5.72 8.30 -19.90
N ALA A 87 -4.95 9.33 -20.28
CA ALA A 87 -4.29 10.21 -19.31
C ALA A 87 -5.23 10.75 -18.23
N PRO A 88 -6.46 11.20 -18.52
CA PRO A 88 -7.39 11.65 -17.47
C PRO A 88 -7.71 10.54 -16.47
N LYS A 89 -8.06 9.34 -16.92
CA LYS A 89 -8.37 8.19 -16.05
C LYS A 89 -7.17 7.77 -15.20
N MET A 90 -5.97 7.78 -15.77
CA MET A 90 -4.74 7.50 -15.02
C MET A 90 -4.47 8.57 -13.95
N HIS A 91 -4.78 9.84 -14.23
CA HIS A 91 -4.66 10.93 -13.28
C HIS A 91 -5.70 10.82 -12.14
N ASP A 92 -6.91 10.35 -12.43
CA ASP A 92 -7.93 10.08 -11.41
C ASP A 92 -7.44 9.02 -10.41
N GLU A 93 -6.74 7.97 -10.88
CA GLU A 93 -6.13 6.98 -9.99
C GLU A 93 -5.01 7.59 -9.10
N LEU A 94 -4.21 8.52 -9.62
CA LEU A 94 -3.25 9.26 -8.81
C LEU A 94 -3.95 10.07 -7.71
N THR A 95 -4.99 10.82 -8.05
CA THR A 95 -5.76 11.64 -7.10
C THR A 95 -6.38 10.77 -6.00
N LYS A 96 -7.00 9.66 -6.37
CA LYS A 96 -7.55 8.67 -5.44
C LYS A 96 -6.49 8.12 -4.47
N ARG A 97 -5.29 7.80 -4.97
CA ARG A 97 -4.21 7.29 -4.12
C ARG A 97 -3.65 8.33 -3.16
N ILE A 98 -3.53 9.58 -3.59
CA ILE A 98 -3.12 10.69 -2.69
C ILE A 98 -4.12 10.82 -1.54
N MET A 99 -5.42 10.87 -1.83
CA MET A 99 -6.47 10.98 -0.80
C MET A 99 -6.46 9.79 0.16
N ALA A 100 -6.40 8.56 -0.37
CA ALA A 100 -6.37 7.35 0.44
C ALA A 100 -5.13 7.30 1.34
N SER A 101 -3.96 7.69 0.83
CA SER A 101 -2.71 7.72 1.59
C SER A 101 -2.76 8.70 2.74
N ALA A 102 -3.28 9.91 2.52
CA ALA A 102 -3.43 10.93 3.55
C ALA A 102 -4.31 10.42 4.70
N GLN A 103 -5.45 9.79 4.38
CA GLN A 103 -6.33 9.23 5.40
C GLN A 103 -5.68 8.09 6.19
N LEU A 104 -4.97 7.19 5.52
CA LEU A 104 -4.25 6.10 6.18
C LEU A 104 -3.19 6.61 7.16
N ILE A 105 -2.43 7.64 6.79
CA ILE A 105 -1.41 8.22 7.67
C ILE A 105 -2.06 8.92 8.86
N LYS A 106 -3.14 9.68 8.66
CA LYS A 106 -3.89 10.30 9.77
C LYS A 106 -4.37 9.25 10.77
N LEU A 107 -4.91 8.13 10.30
CA LEU A 107 -5.33 7.01 11.14
C LEU A 107 -4.15 6.36 11.88
N ASN A 108 -3.02 6.14 11.21
CA ASN A 108 -1.83 5.57 11.84
C ASN A 108 -1.26 6.50 12.92
N ARG A 109 -1.21 7.81 12.67
CA ARG A 109 -0.78 8.82 13.66
C ARG A 109 -1.65 8.78 14.91
N LYS A 110 -2.98 8.82 14.73
CA LYS A 110 -3.93 8.71 15.84
C LYS A 110 -3.70 7.43 16.64
N LYS A 111 -3.64 6.28 15.96
CA LYS A 111 -3.40 4.97 16.58
C LYS A 111 -2.08 4.94 17.37
N SER A 112 -1.00 5.50 16.83
CA SER A 112 0.31 5.51 17.48
C SER A 112 0.33 6.41 18.71
N ILE A 113 -0.34 7.56 18.65
CA ILE A 113 -0.52 8.45 19.83
C ILE A 113 -1.33 7.72 20.90
N ASP A 114 -2.49 7.17 20.55
CA ASP A 114 -3.37 6.48 21.50
C ASP A 114 -2.68 5.25 22.12
N ALA A 115 -1.94 4.46 21.33
CA ALA A 115 -1.15 3.33 21.85
C ALA A 115 -0.04 3.77 22.81
N THR A 116 0.60 4.91 22.55
CA THR A 116 1.61 5.48 23.44
C THR A 116 0.99 5.90 24.77
N LEU A 117 -0.16 6.58 24.73
CA LEU A 117 -0.88 6.99 25.92
C LEU A 117 -1.40 5.80 26.73
N GLN A 118 -1.95 4.76 26.07
CA GLN A 118 -2.38 3.53 26.73
C GLN A 118 -1.23 2.83 27.46
N ARG A 119 -0.05 2.73 26.82
CA ARG A 119 1.13 2.15 27.48
C ARG A 119 1.59 2.96 28.67
N PHE A 120 1.57 4.29 28.58
CA PHE A 120 1.89 5.16 29.70
C PHE A 120 0.91 4.98 30.85
N ALA A 121 -0.40 5.02 30.58
CA ALA A 121 -1.44 4.85 31.59
C ALA A 121 -1.38 3.45 32.24
N GLY A 122 -1.17 2.40 31.44
CA GLY A 122 -1.02 1.03 31.95
C GLY A 122 0.20 0.87 32.84
N TRP A 123 1.34 1.45 32.46
CA TRP A 123 2.53 1.45 33.31
C TRP A 123 2.30 2.28 34.58
N MET A 124 1.80 3.51 34.48
CA MET A 124 1.56 4.38 35.61
C MET A 124 0.64 3.71 36.66
N SER A 125 -0.43 3.05 36.21
CA SER A 125 -1.38 2.37 37.10
C SER A 125 -0.77 1.19 37.90
N SER A 126 0.38 0.68 37.44
CA SER A 126 1.11 -0.41 38.11
C SER A 126 2.12 0.09 39.17
N VAL A 127 2.40 1.41 39.21
CA VAL A 127 3.34 1.99 40.16
C VAL A 127 2.61 2.26 41.48
N PRO A 128 3.12 1.76 42.64
CA PRO A 128 2.46 1.96 43.94
C PRO A 128 2.42 3.44 44.32
N ALA A 129 1.44 3.81 45.17
CA ALA A 129 1.40 5.12 45.79
C ALA A 129 2.68 5.35 46.61
N GLY A 130 3.26 6.55 46.46
CA GLY A 130 4.58 6.86 47.04
C GLY A 130 5.76 6.57 46.15
N GLY A 131 5.52 6.00 44.95
CA GLY A 131 6.56 5.81 43.92
C GLY A 131 7.34 4.50 44.05
N THR A 132 8.44 4.40 43.30
CA THR A 132 9.33 3.23 43.32
C THR A 132 10.72 3.57 42.80
N GLU A 133 11.77 3.12 43.50
CA GLU A 133 13.15 3.26 43.04
C GLU A 133 13.59 2.19 42.05
N GLN A 134 12.79 1.11 41.87
CA GLN A 134 13.16 -0.04 41.06
C GLN A 134 12.87 0.15 39.58
N THR A 135 12.24 1.24 39.19
CA THR A 135 11.89 1.49 37.78
C THR A 135 13.12 1.76 36.93
N LYS A 136 13.31 0.95 35.91
CA LYS A 136 14.30 1.16 34.85
C LYS A 136 13.82 2.26 33.89
N LYS A 137 13.96 3.52 34.26
CA LYS A 137 13.45 4.70 33.52
C LYS A 137 13.73 4.71 32.05
N ARG A 138 14.91 4.22 31.60
CA ARG A 138 15.29 4.14 30.18
C ARG A 138 14.46 3.10 29.42
N GLU A 139 14.28 1.91 29.99
CA GLU A 139 13.52 0.82 29.39
C GLU A 139 12.03 1.20 29.33
N THR A 140 11.47 1.74 30.41
CA THR A 140 10.09 2.24 30.47
C THR A 140 9.85 3.32 29.41
N LYS A 141 10.76 4.27 29.23
CA LYS A 141 10.66 5.31 28.21
C LYS A 141 10.65 4.70 26.81
N ALA A 142 11.52 3.72 26.54
CA ALA A 142 11.59 3.06 25.25
C ALA A 142 10.31 2.28 24.96
N GLU A 143 9.76 1.55 25.92
CA GLU A 143 8.54 0.75 25.76
C GLU A 143 7.30 1.64 25.57
N VAL A 144 7.13 2.67 26.39
CA VAL A 144 6.02 3.62 26.25
C VAL A 144 6.07 4.35 24.91
N GLY A 145 7.26 4.85 24.53
CA GLY A 145 7.44 5.63 23.30
C GLY A 145 7.49 4.82 22.01
N LYS A 146 7.51 3.48 22.08
CA LYS A 146 7.73 2.58 20.92
C LYS A 146 6.79 2.83 19.76
N ALA A 147 5.48 3.01 20.00
CA ALA A 147 4.51 3.21 18.95
C ALA A 147 4.75 4.51 18.17
N LEU A 148 5.08 5.60 18.86
CA LEU A 148 5.36 6.88 18.23
C LEU A 148 6.72 6.87 17.50
N SER A 149 7.72 6.17 18.02
CA SER A 149 9.04 6.06 17.39
C SER A 149 9.04 5.21 16.10
N SER A 150 8.11 4.26 15.96
CA SER A 150 7.98 3.45 14.73
C SER A 150 7.20 4.17 13.61
N LEU A 151 6.48 5.23 13.92
CA LEU A 151 5.58 5.91 13.00
C LEU A 151 6.25 6.40 11.70
N PRO A 152 7.46 7.00 11.69
CA PRO A 152 8.11 7.40 10.44
C PRO A 152 8.39 6.23 9.49
N TYR A 153 8.65 5.04 10.03
CA TYR A 153 8.81 3.82 9.24
C TYR A 153 7.47 3.37 8.66
N GLU A 154 6.40 3.39 9.46
CA GLU A 154 5.06 3.01 9.02
C GLU A 154 4.51 3.95 7.94
N GLU A 155 4.75 5.27 8.07
CA GLU A 155 4.37 6.26 7.05
C GLU A 155 5.08 6.00 5.71
N ARG A 156 6.39 5.70 5.73
CA ARG A 156 7.11 5.30 4.52
C ARG A 156 6.56 4.03 3.89
N ARG A 157 6.16 3.06 4.69
CA ARG A 157 5.52 1.83 4.20
C ARG A 157 4.19 2.11 3.52
N VAL A 158 3.38 3.06 4.05
CA VAL A 158 2.14 3.49 3.38
C VAL A 158 2.46 4.07 2.00
N LEU A 159 3.45 4.96 1.87
CA LEU A 159 3.83 5.52 0.58
C LEU A 159 4.27 4.44 -0.42
N ILE A 160 5.07 3.48 0.01
CA ILE A 160 5.52 2.36 -0.83
C ILE A 160 4.32 1.52 -1.29
N ASP A 161 3.44 1.09 -0.37
CA ASP A 161 2.25 0.30 -0.67
C ASP A 161 1.33 1.04 -1.66
N GLN A 162 1.04 2.31 -1.41
CA GLN A 162 0.19 3.10 -2.28
C GLN A 162 0.83 3.40 -3.65
N SER A 163 2.16 3.44 -3.73
CA SER A 163 2.87 3.50 -5.01
C SER A 163 2.70 2.22 -5.83
N HIS A 164 2.77 1.05 -5.21
CA HIS A 164 2.48 -0.23 -5.89
C HIS A 164 1.02 -0.31 -6.35
N LYS A 165 0.08 0.10 -5.50
CA LYS A 165 -1.35 0.16 -5.84
C LYS A 165 -1.64 1.13 -6.98
N LEU A 166 -0.95 2.28 -7.02
CA LEU A 166 -1.06 3.23 -8.14
C LEU A 166 -0.63 2.58 -9.47
N VAL A 167 0.52 1.89 -9.47
CA VAL A 167 1.01 1.18 -10.66
C VAL A 167 0.01 0.10 -11.10
N GLY A 168 -0.48 -0.72 -10.17
CA GLY A 168 -1.46 -1.76 -10.44
C GLY A 168 -2.74 -1.22 -11.04
N SER A 169 -3.33 -0.18 -10.44
CA SER A 169 -4.57 0.45 -10.92
C SER A 169 -4.41 1.10 -12.30
N ILE A 170 -3.31 1.83 -12.54
CA ILE A 170 -3.05 2.42 -13.86
C ILE A 170 -2.85 1.32 -14.89
N ASN A 171 -2.12 0.26 -14.56
CA ASN A 171 -1.91 -0.88 -15.46
C ASN A 171 -3.24 -1.58 -15.82
N GLU A 172 -4.17 -1.69 -14.87
CA GLU A 172 -5.51 -2.24 -15.08
C GLU A 172 -6.36 -1.34 -16.00
N VAL A 173 -6.36 -0.01 -15.77
CA VAL A 173 -7.04 0.97 -16.64
C VAL A 173 -6.55 0.84 -18.08
N VAL A 174 -5.25 0.67 -18.29
CA VAL A 174 -4.65 0.48 -19.63
C VAL A 174 -5.07 -0.85 -20.23
N ALA A 175 -5.11 -1.92 -19.45
CA ALA A 175 -5.52 -3.24 -19.92
C ALA A 175 -6.97 -3.28 -20.39
N GLU A 176 -7.88 -2.80 -19.57
CA GLU A 176 -9.31 -2.75 -19.87
C GLU A 176 -9.59 -1.93 -21.13
N SER A 177 -9.00 -0.74 -21.23
CA SER A 177 -9.21 0.16 -22.38
C SER A 177 -8.41 -0.25 -23.62
N GLY A 178 -7.28 -0.96 -23.43
CA GLY A 178 -6.45 -1.48 -24.53
C GLY A 178 -6.96 -2.79 -25.12
N GLY A 179 -8.03 -3.36 -24.57
CA GLY A 179 -8.62 -4.61 -25.08
C GLY A 179 -7.85 -5.87 -24.68
N ALA A 180 -7.24 -5.88 -23.50
CA ALA A 180 -6.63 -7.08 -22.94
C ALA A 180 -7.65 -8.22 -22.85
N ILE A 181 -7.21 -9.43 -23.15
CA ILE A 181 -8.04 -10.65 -23.12
C ILE A 181 -7.77 -11.52 -21.90
N ALA A 182 -6.56 -11.42 -21.37
CA ALA A 182 -6.09 -12.17 -20.19
C ALA A 182 -4.92 -11.44 -19.55
N GLY A 183 -4.44 -11.96 -18.45
CA GLY A 183 -3.20 -11.49 -17.82
C GLY A 183 -2.47 -12.61 -17.09
N THR A 184 -1.15 -12.56 -17.08
CA THR A 184 -0.29 -13.43 -16.28
C THR A 184 0.01 -12.76 -14.96
N TRP A 185 -0.28 -13.46 -13.86
CA TRP A 185 0.03 -13.01 -12.52
C TRP A 185 1.52 -13.18 -12.22
N HIS A 186 2.15 -12.16 -11.66
CA HIS A 186 3.52 -12.24 -11.18
C HIS A 186 3.60 -11.88 -9.70
N SER A 187 4.11 -12.82 -8.91
CA SER A 187 4.37 -12.63 -7.49
C SER A 187 5.87 -12.38 -7.27
N LEU A 188 6.19 -11.49 -6.32
CA LEU A 188 7.58 -11.23 -5.92
C LEU A 188 8.06 -12.17 -4.80
N TRP A 189 7.52 -13.38 -4.70
CA TRP A 189 7.85 -14.32 -3.63
C TRP A 189 9.34 -14.68 -3.55
N ARG A 190 10.07 -14.59 -4.67
CA ARG A 190 11.53 -14.86 -4.73
C ARG A 190 12.39 -13.70 -4.21
N MET A 191 11.76 -12.53 -3.91
CA MET A 191 12.52 -11.37 -3.43
C MET A 191 12.89 -11.53 -1.96
N SER A 192 14.17 -11.43 -1.64
CA SER A 192 14.67 -11.52 -0.27
C SER A 192 14.03 -10.46 0.63
N GLY A 193 13.57 -10.88 1.82
CA GLY A 193 12.94 -9.98 2.79
C GLY A 193 11.50 -9.57 2.48
N TYR A 194 10.91 -10.08 1.39
CA TYR A 194 9.50 -9.85 1.08
C TYR A 194 8.63 -10.92 1.76
N ASN A 195 7.71 -10.46 2.61
CA ASN A 195 6.73 -11.34 3.26
C ASN A 195 5.56 -11.58 2.30
N TYR A 196 5.67 -12.59 1.46
CA TYR A 196 4.65 -12.97 0.49
C TYR A 196 3.53 -13.82 1.11
N ARG A 197 2.41 -13.94 0.39
CA ARG A 197 1.31 -14.86 0.71
C ARG A 197 1.43 -16.12 -0.12
N GLU A 198 1.20 -17.29 0.47
CA GLU A 198 1.34 -18.57 -0.23
C GLU A 198 0.41 -18.69 -1.43
N ASP A 199 -0.86 -18.26 -1.29
CA ASP A 199 -1.81 -18.23 -2.40
C ASP A 199 -1.38 -17.30 -3.55
N HIS A 200 -0.70 -16.19 -3.27
CA HIS A 200 -0.11 -15.32 -4.31
C HIS A 200 1.09 -15.97 -5.00
N LYS A 201 1.87 -16.78 -4.27
CA LYS A 201 2.97 -17.56 -4.83
C LYS A 201 2.43 -18.66 -5.76
N GLU A 202 1.34 -19.33 -5.38
CA GLU A 202 0.69 -20.35 -6.22
C GLU A 202 0.12 -19.77 -7.53
N ARG A 203 -0.23 -18.48 -7.53
CA ARG A 203 -0.69 -17.75 -8.72
C ARG A 203 0.47 -17.28 -9.62
N ASP A 204 1.72 -17.36 -9.15
CA ASP A 204 2.88 -16.88 -9.94
C ASP A 204 2.94 -17.60 -11.30
N GLU A 205 3.09 -16.81 -12.36
CA GLU A 205 3.11 -17.27 -13.77
C GLU A 205 1.79 -17.91 -14.27
N GLN A 206 0.70 -17.84 -13.48
CA GLN A 206 -0.60 -18.35 -13.89
C GLN A 206 -1.36 -17.30 -14.73
N VAL A 207 -2.15 -17.79 -15.71
CA VAL A 207 -2.94 -16.95 -16.61
C VAL A 207 -4.40 -16.90 -16.16
N PHE A 208 -4.92 -15.69 -16.02
CA PHE A 208 -6.30 -15.38 -15.70
C PHE A 208 -6.99 -14.76 -16.91
N LEU A 209 -8.17 -15.24 -17.27
CA LEU A 209 -8.95 -14.68 -18.35
C LEU A 209 -9.71 -13.42 -17.90
N ILE A 210 -9.90 -12.44 -18.78
CA ILE A 210 -10.80 -11.31 -18.54
C ILE A 210 -12.20 -11.69 -19.04
N ARG A 211 -13.18 -11.72 -18.11
CA ARG A 211 -14.56 -12.19 -18.35
C ARG A 211 -15.24 -11.48 -19.51
N ASP A 212 -15.15 -10.16 -19.55
CA ASP A 212 -15.83 -9.32 -20.55
C ASP A 212 -14.94 -8.93 -21.75
N SER A 213 -13.80 -9.61 -21.91
CA SER A 213 -12.93 -9.37 -23.05
C SER A 213 -13.61 -9.68 -24.39
N TRP A 214 -13.19 -8.97 -25.43
CA TRP A 214 -13.70 -9.21 -26.79
C TRP A 214 -13.55 -10.68 -27.25
N ALA A 215 -12.44 -11.31 -26.87
CA ALA A 215 -12.17 -12.69 -27.26
C ALA A 215 -13.08 -13.69 -26.53
N HIS A 216 -13.42 -13.42 -25.27
CA HIS A 216 -14.36 -14.25 -24.52
C HIS A 216 -15.79 -14.08 -25.03
N LYS A 217 -16.24 -12.84 -25.26
CA LYS A 217 -17.55 -12.55 -25.86
C LYS A 217 -17.72 -13.15 -27.23
N ALA A 218 -16.65 -13.22 -28.03
CA ALA A 218 -16.65 -13.86 -29.34
C ALA A 218 -16.58 -15.40 -29.30
N GLY A 219 -16.44 -16.01 -28.11
CA GLY A 219 -16.32 -17.45 -27.91
C GLY A 219 -14.99 -18.04 -28.41
N LEU A 220 -13.93 -17.22 -28.50
CA LEU A 220 -12.61 -17.64 -29.00
C LEU A 220 -11.75 -18.25 -27.90
N VAL A 221 -12.04 -17.90 -26.65
CA VAL A 221 -11.26 -18.31 -25.48
C VAL A 221 -12.17 -18.85 -24.37
N LYS A 222 -11.60 -19.69 -23.53
CA LYS A 222 -12.23 -20.25 -22.33
C LYS A 222 -11.29 -20.09 -21.13
N PRO A 223 -11.82 -20.05 -19.89
CA PRO A 223 -10.97 -19.95 -18.71
C PRO A 223 -10.05 -21.16 -18.59
N GLY A 224 -8.81 -20.93 -18.17
CA GLY A 224 -7.86 -21.95 -17.76
C GLY A 224 -8.09 -22.39 -16.31
N LYS A 225 -7.07 -23.03 -15.71
CA LYS A 225 -7.11 -23.52 -14.32
C LYS A 225 -7.48 -22.44 -13.30
N MET A 226 -7.03 -21.20 -13.53
CA MET A 226 -7.21 -20.10 -12.57
C MET A 226 -8.52 -19.32 -12.75
N GLY A 227 -9.31 -19.64 -13.78
CA GLY A 227 -10.58 -18.95 -14.00
C GLY A 227 -10.43 -17.52 -14.52
N PHE A 228 -11.18 -16.60 -13.96
CA PHE A 228 -11.22 -15.21 -14.40
C PHE A 228 -10.52 -14.28 -13.41
N TYR A 229 -9.87 -13.25 -13.95
CA TYR A 229 -9.34 -12.15 -13.15
C TYR A 229 -10.47 -11.39 -12.46
N GLY A 230 -10.38 -11.24 -11.15
CA GLY A 230 -11.39 -10.60 -10.31
C GLY A 230 -12.39 -11.57 -9.66
N ASP A 231 -12.31 -12.89 -9.90
CA ASP A 231 -13.07 -13.88 -9.12
C ASP A 231 -12.50 -14.04 -7.68
N THR A 232 -11.26 -13.63 -7.50
CA THR A 232 -10.59 -13.46 -6.21
C THR A 232 -10.02 -12.05 -6.12
N GLU A 233 -9.28 -11.73 -5.04
CA GLU A 233 -8.60 -10.43 -4.93
C GLU A 233 -7.66 -10.17 -6.11
N LYS A 234 -7.60 -8.91 -6.52
CA LYS A 234 -6.75 -8.45 -7.61
C LYS A 234 -5.30 -8.20 -7.15
N VAL A 235 -4.39 -8.06 -8.12
CA VAL A 235 -3.02 -7.64 -7.82
C VAL A 235 -3.01 -6.28 -7.12
N ALA A 236 -2.13 -6.12 -6.15
CA ALA A 236 -1.98 -4.90 -5.35
C ALA A 236 -3.24 -4.47 -4.56
N GLU A 237 -4.29 -5.28 -4.48
CA GLU A 237 -5.50 -4.96 -3.71
C GLU A 237 -5.26 -5.07 -2.21
N LEU A 238 -4.64 -6.16 -1.77
CA LEU A 238 -4.35 -6.38 -0.36
C LEU A 238 -3.22 -5.46 0.16
N PRO A 239 -3.22 -5.11 1.45
CA PRO A 239 -2.16 -4.31 2.04
C PRO A 239 -0.78 -4.95 1.81
N PHE A 240 0.19 -4.15 1.38
CA PHE A 240 1.58 -4.54 1.11
C PHE A 240 1.75 -5.65 0.06
N CYS A 241 0.75 -5.86 -0.81
CA CYS A 241 0.88 -6.73 -1.95
C CYS A 241 1.70 -6.05 -3.05
N SER A 242 2.79 -6.69 -3.50
CA SER A 242 3.65 -6.21 -4.58
C SER A 242 3.51 -7.02 -5.87
N CYS A 243 2.51 -7.89 -5.96
CA CYS A 243 2.19 -8.63 -7.18
C CYS A 243 1.77 -7.68 -8.31
N TYR A 244 1.99 -8.10 -9.54
CA TYR A 244 1.59 -7.33 -10.72
C TYR A 244 1.09 -8.25 -11.84
N MET A 245 0.33 -7.67 -12.78
CA MET A 245 -0.14 -8.37 -13.98
C MET A 245 0.67 -7.96 -15.19
N ARG A 246 0.99 -8.94 -16.05
CA ARG A 246 1.35 -8.72 -17.46
C ARG A 246 0.17 -9.06 -18.32
N TRP A 247 -0.37 -8.06 -19.01
CA TRP A 247 -1.58 -8.22 -19.79
C TRP A 247 -1.32 -8.84 -21.16
N ILE A 248 -2.26 -9.66 -21.62
CA ILE A 248 -2.24 -10.38 -22.90
C ILE A 248 -3.33 -9.79 -23.78
N PHE A 249 -2.94 -9.30 -24.97
CA PHE A 249 -3.83 -8.64 -25.91
C PHE A 249 -4.11 -9.47 -27.16
N ALA A 250 -3.36 -10.54 -27.41
CA ALA A 250 -3.43 -11.35 -28.62
C ALA A 250 -3.66 -12.83 -28.30
N LEU A 251 -4.52 -13.50 -29.10
CA LEU A 251 -4.82 -14.93 -28.94
C LEU A 251 -3.56 -15.81 -29.02
N ARG A 252 -2.58 -15.44 -29.86
CA ARG A 252 -1.32 -16.17 -30.02
C ARG A 252 -0.46 -16.25 -28.73
N SER A 253 -0.71 -15.36 -27.80
CA SER A 253 0.05 -15.27 -26.54
C SER A 253 -0.62 -16.01 -25.38
N LEU A 254 -1.79 -16.61 -25.63
CA LEU A 254 -2.48 -17.44 -24.64
C LEU A 254 -1.95 -18.87 -24.65
N PRO A 255 -2.00 -19.58 -23.50
CA PRO A 255 -1.82 -21.02 -23.47
C PRO A 255 -2.81 -21.72 -24.43
N PRO A 256 -2.36 -22.71 -25.22
CA PRO A 256 -3.20 -23.36 -26.24
C PRO A 256 -4.48 -23.99 -25.68
N GLU A 257 -4.48 -24.43 -24.45
CA GLU A 257 -5.63 -25.00 -23.73
C GLU A 257 -6.73 -23.97 -23.41
N MET A 258 -6.39 -22.70 -23.38
CA MET A 258 -7.35 -21.60 -23.19
C MET A 258 -8.02 -21.16 -24.49
N LEU A 259 -7.60 -21.68 -25.64
CA LEU A 259 -8.27 -21.46 -26.93
C LEU A 259 -9.39 -22.48 -27.14
N THR A 260 -10.57 -22.00 -27.57
CA THR A 260 -11.63 -22.89 -28.06
C THR A 260 -11.30 -23.41 -29.47
N ALA A 261 -12.06 -24.37 -30.00
CA ALA A 261 -11.91 -24.81 -31.40
C ALA A 261 -12.04 -23.61 -32.36
N LYS A 262 -13.01 -22.73 -32.13
CA LYS A 262 -13.20 -21.48 -32.89
C LYS A 262 -11.99 -20.57 -32.81
N GLY A 263 -11.40 -20.42 -31.58
CA GLY A 263 -10.21 -19.61 -31.37
C GLY A 263 -8.97 -20.15 -32.07
N LYS A 264 -8.79 -21.47 -32.09
CA LYS A 264 -7.70 -22.13 -32.83
C LYS A 264 -7.85 -21.94 -34.36
N ALA A 265 -9.06 -22.10 -34.89
CA ALA A 265 -9.34 -21.85 -36.31
C ALA A 265 -9.07 -20.38 -36.66
N ALA A 266 -9.59 -19.43 -35.92
CA ALA A 266 -9.34 -18.00 -36.17
C ALA A 266 -7.84 -17.64 -36.09
N LEU A 267 -7.06 -18.27 -35.23
CA LEU A 267 -5.61 -18.06 -35.16
C LEU A 267 -4.89 -18.68 -36.38
N ALA A 268 -5.33 -19.84 -36.87
CA ALA A 268 -4.79 -20.47 -38.07
C ALA A 268 -5.07 -19.61 -39.32
N ASP A 269 -6.30 -19.14 -39.49
CA ASP A 269 -6.71 -18.27 -40.60
C ASP A 269 -5.91 -16.95 -40.60
N ALA A 270 -5.70 -16.35 -39.43
CA ALA A 270 -4.89 -15.13 -39.32
C ALA A 270 -3.42 -15.37 -39.70
N ARG A 271 -2.85 -16.52 -39.36
CA ARG A 271 -1.47 -16.90 -39.74
C ARG A 271 -1.37 -17.11 -41.25
N ALA A 272 -2.35 -17.80 -41.86
CA ALA A 272 -2.38 -18.04 -43.32
C ALA A 272 -2.42 -16.71 -44.09
N LYS A 273 -3.25 -15.75 -43.66
CA LYS A 273 -3.35 -14.41 -44.27
C LYS A 273 -2.09 -13.56 -44.17
N LEU A 274 -1.23 -13.81 -43.17
CA LEU A 274 0.04 -13.10 -43.01
C LEU A 274 1.20 -13.74 -43.76
N ALA A 275 1.03 -15.00 -44.21
CA ALA A 275 2.06 -15.75 -44.88
C ALA A 275 1.91 -15.70 -46.44
N GLY A 276 0.76 -15.26 -46.94
CA GLY A 276 0.49 -14.99 -48.37
C GLY A 276 0.53 -13.52 -48.69
#